data_46b06542cb1a202c86b584e9c72e4ada
#
_entry.id   46b06542cb1a202c86b584e9c72e4ada
#
_cell.length_a   1.000
_cell.length_b   1.000
_cell.length_c   1.000
_cell.angle_alpha   90.00
_cell.angle_beta   90.00
_cell.angle_gamma   90.00
#
_symmetry.space_group_name_H-M   'P 1'
#
loop_
_entity.id
_entity.type
_entity.pdbx_description
1 polymer ?
#
loop_
_entity_poly.entity_id
_entity_poly.type
_entity_poly.pdbx_seq_one_letter_code
_entity_poly.pdbx_strand_id
1 'polypeptide(L)'
;VYNAPPWWLRVETIVGYVILLIGFVTFFVKYREKKTKERMEGERKSAELEEAKELQNSLLPKVLPQIDGFDISTYLKPATEIGGDYYDFFYKKGEYFYAICGDATGHGVISGIMVSVTKAGLHGVPMGDPTKILGQLNRIVKRVNFGRLRMSLSVAKFNKSAVELSSAAMP
;
A
#
# COMPACT_ATOMS: atom_id res chain seq x y z
N VAL A 1 -1.71 33.91 74.88
CA VAL A 1 -0.65 33.72 73.88
C VAL A 1 -1.28 33.18 72.60
N TYR A 2 -1.49 34.03 71.59
CA TYR A 2 -1.96 33.60 70.25
C TYR A 2 -0.78 32.94 69.53
N ASN A 3 -0.76 31.58 69.46
CA ASN A 3 0.17 30.89 68.56
C ASN A 3 -0.33 31.04 67.12
N ALA A 4 0.31 31.91 66.36
CA ALA A 4 0.04 32.01 64.90
C ALA A 4 0.26 30.66 64.26
N PRO A 5 -0.64 30.19 63.36
CA PRO A 5 -0.45 28.90 62.70
C PRO A 5 0.84 28.92 61.87
N PRO A 6 1.53 27.78 61.77
CA PRO A 6 2.73 27.63 60.96
C PRO A 6 2.44 28.08 59.52
N TRP A 7 3.47 28.61 58.80
CA TRP A 7 3.32 29.27 57.52
C TRP A 7 2.66 28.33 56.45
N TRP A 8 2.86 27.02 56.51
CA TRP A 8 2.29 26.04 55.58
C TRP A 8 0.76 25.79 55.80
N LEU A 9 0.18 26.23 56.92
CA LEU A 9 -1.23 26.18 57.21
C LEU A 9 -1.93 27.52 57.02
N ARG A 10 -1.24 28.56 56.54
CA ARG A 10 -1.86 29.82 56.22
C ARG A 10 -2.77 29.68 55.01
N VAL A 11 -3.87 30.41 54.97
CA VAL A 11 -4.86 30.34 53.87
C VAL A 11 -4.23 30.58 52.54
N GLU A 12 -3.31 31.55 52.43
CA GLU A 12 -2.60 31.87 51.17
C GLU A 12 -1.79 30.70 50.64
N THR A 13 -1.13 29.96 51.53
CA THR A 13 -0.34 28.77 51.16
C THR A 13 -1.23 27.62 50.71
N ILE A 14 -2.36 27.43 51.40
CA ILE A 14 -3.36 26.39 51.01
C ILE A 14 -3.96 26.73 49.65
N VAL A 15 -4.32 27.97 49.38
CA VAL A 15 -4.80 28.44 48.07
C VAL A 15 -3.76 28.16 47.00
N GLY A 16 -2.47 28.46 47.29
CA GLY A 16 -1.36 28.13 46.34
C GLY A 16 -1.29 26.62 46.02
N TYR A 17 -1.41 25.74 47.00
CA TYR A 17 -1.43 24.30 46.79
C TYR A 17 -2.63 23.83 45.96
N VAL A 18 -3.82 24.40 46.19
CA VAL A 18 -5.01 24.09 45.41
C VAL A 18 -4.83 24.50 43.93
N ILE A 19 -4.28 25.68 43.69
CA ILE A 19 -4.02 26.16 42.32
C ILE A 19 -3.01 25.22 41.61
N LEU A 20 -1.92 24.88 42.29
CA LEU A 20 -0.93 23.93 41.76
C LEU A 20 -1.53 22.55 41.47
N LEU A 21 -2.39 22.06 42.36
CA LEU A 21 -3.06 20.78 42.17
C LEU A 21 -4.01 20.82 40.96
N ILE A 22 -4.80 21.88 40.82
CA ILE A 22 -5.68 22.06 39.65
C ILE A 22 -4.84 22.15 38.36
N GLY A 23 -3.76 22.93 38.39
CA GLY A 23 -2.82 23.03 37.26
C GLY A 23 -2.22 21.67 36.88
N PHE A 24 -1.80 20.90 37.89
CA PHE A 24 -1.25 19.56 37.66
C PHE A 24 -2.31 18.60 37.09
N VAL A 25 -3.50 18.59 37.67
CA VAL A 25 -4.59 17.71 37.18
C VAL A 25 -4.98 18.08 35.74
N THR A 26 -5.14 19.35 35.45
CA THR A 26 -5.50 19.82 34.08
C THR A 26 -4.39 19.49 33.07
N PHE A 27 -3.13 19.68 33.45
CA PHE A 27 -1.99 19.29 32.62
C PHE A 27 -1.98 17.76 32.37
N PHE A 28 -2.17 16.98 33.42
CA PHE A 28 -2.15 15.53 33.32
C PHE A 28 -3.31 14.98 32.48
N VAL A 29 -4.51 15.52 32.62
CA VAL A 29 -5.67 15.16 31.79
C VAL A 29 -5.39 15.47 30.32
N LYS A 30 -4.96 16.71 30.02
CA LYS A 30 -4.61 17.10 28.64
C LYS A 30 -3.50 16.23 28.02
N TYR A 31 -2.49 15.90 28.83
CA TYR A 31 -1.40 15.00 28.38
C TYR A 31 -1.92 13.60 28.04
N ARG A 32 -2.80 13.06 28.90
CA ARG A 32 -3.43 11.75 28.67
C ARG A 32 -4.33 11.76 27.44
N GLU A 33 -5.15 12.79 27.25
CA GLU A 33 -6.01 12.95 26.09
C GLU A 33 -5.20 13.02 24.79
N LYS A 34 -4.11 13.82 24.78
CA LYS A 34 -3.23 13.92 23.61
C LYS A 34 -2.63 12.55 23.24
N LYS A 35 -2.09 11.85 24.23
CA LYS A 35 -1.48 10.52 24.01
C LYS A 35 -2.50 9.49 23.52
N THR A 36 -3.73 9.54 24.04
CA THR A 36 -4.81 8.65 23.60
C THR A 36 -5.22 8.94 22.15
N LYS A 37 -5.33 10.22 21.78
CA LYS A 37 -5.64 10.62 20.39
C LYS A 37 -4.56 10.16 19.41
N GLU A 38 -3.28 10.40 19.74
CA GLU A 38 -2.16 9.96 18.90
C GLU A 38 -2.15 8.43 18.70
N ARG A 39 -2.46 7.68 19.76
CA ARG A 39 -2.57 6.23 19.69
C ARG A 39 -3.74 5.79 18.79
N MET A 40 -4.92 6.36 18.98
CA MET A 40 -6.10 6.03 18.16
C MET A 40 -5.91 6.39 16.70
N GLU A 41 -5.27 7.55 16.41
CA GLU A 41 -4.93 7.92 15.03
C GLU A 41 -3.92 6.95 14.40
N GLY A 42 -2.92 6.47 15.17
CA GLY A 42 -1.98 5.46 14.74
C GLY A 42 -2.67 4.13 14.42
N GLU A 43 -3.51 3.65 15.33
CA GLU A 43 -4.28 2.41 15.17
C GLU A 43 -5.23 2.49 13.95
N ARG A 44 -5.88 3.64 13.74
CA ARG A 44 -6.74 3.86 12.57
C ARG A 44 -5.95 3.83 11.26
N LYS A 45 -4.81 4.53 11.20
CA LYS A 45 -3.94 4.53 10.00
C LYS A 45 -3.41 3.13 9.68
N SER A 46 -3.04 2.36 10.70
CA SER A 46 -2.61 0.97 10.51
C SER A 46 -3.72 0.09 9.97
N ALA A 47 -4.95 0.25 10.46
CA ALA A 47 -6.10 -0.49 9.96
C ALA A 47 -6.43 -0.13 8.50
N GLU A 48 -6.42 1.17 8.14
CA GLU A 48 -6.63 1.64 6.77
C GLU A 48 -5.56 1.09 5.80
N LEU A 49 -4.30 0.99 6.24
CA LEU A 49 -3.22 0.41 5.44
C LEU A 49 -3.37 -1.10 5.26
N GLU A 50 -3.79 -1.82 6.29
CA GLU A 50 -4.01 -3.27 6.19
C GLU A 50 -5.20 -3.59 5.25
N GLU A 51 -6.29 -2.80 5.32
CA GLU A 51 -7.40 -2.92 4.39
C GLU A 51 -6.96 -2.66 2.93
N ALA A 52 -6.14 -1.63 2.70
CA ALA A 52 -5.58 -1.34 1.38
C ALA A 52 -4.67 -2.47 0.86
N LYS A 53 -3.91 -3.12 1.75
CA LYS A 53 -3.09 -4.29 1.45
C LYS A 53 -3.94 -5.50 1.05
N GLU A 54 -5.00 -5.79 1.81
CA GLU A 54 -5.93 -6.88 1.48
C GLU A 54 -6.57 -6.65 0.11
N LEU A 55 -6.96 -5.40 -0.19
CA LEU A 55 -7.49 -5.03 -1.49
C LEU A 55 -6.46 -5.25 -2.60
N GLN A 56 -5.20 -4.81 -2.42
CA GLN A 56 -4.14 -5.04 -3.40
C GLN A 56 -3.88 -6.53 -3.62
N ASN A 57 -3.80 -7.32 -2.55
CA ASN A 57 -3.63 -8.77 -2.65
C ASN A 57 -4.79 -9.44 -3.41
N SER A 58 -5.99 -8.87 -3.33
CA SER A 58 -7.14 -9.36 -4.09
C SER A 58 -7.02 -9.14 -5.59
N LEU A 59 -6.15 -8.21 -6.02
CA LEU A 59 -5.87 -7.97 -7.43
C LEU A 59 -4.98 -9.05 -8.05
N LEU A 60 -4.20 -9.77 -7.25
CA LEU A 60 -3.35 -10.85 -7.77
C LEU A 60 -4.17 -12.11 -8.07
N PRO A 61 -3.75 -12.93 -9.05
CA PRO A 61 -4.41 -14.18 -9.35
C PRO A 61 -4.45 -15.12 -8.14
N LYS A 62 -5.64 -15.48 -7.68
CA LYS A 62 -5.84 -16.42 -6.56
C LYS A 62 -5.72 -17.89 -7.00
N VAL A 63 -5.95 -18.15 -8.27
CA VAL A 63 -5.88 -19.48 -8.88
C VAL A 63 -4.91 -19.41 -10.03
N LEU A 64 -3.90 -20.27 -10.00
CA LEU A 64 -2.94 -20.37 -11.09
C LEU A 64 -3.52 -21.18 -12.25
N PRO A 65 -3.30 -20.76 -13.50
CA PRO A 65 -3.79 -21.51 -14.65
C PRO A 65 -3.09 -22.86 -14.75
N GLN A 66 -3.87 -23.91 -15.00
CA GLN A 66 -3.34 -25.23 -15.33
C GLN A 66 -3.17 -25.33 -16.84
N ILE A 67 -1.91 -25.44 -17.29
CA ILE A 67 -1.55 -25.42 -18.69
C ILE A 67 -0.70 -26.65 -18.99
N ASP A 68 -1.10 -27.45 -19.98
CA ASP A 68 -0.39 -28.67 -20.37
C ASP A 68 1.06 -28.33 -20.73
N GLY A 69 1.99 -29.04 -20.08
CA GLY A 69 3.42 -28.87 -20.28
C GLY A 69 4.07 -27.76 -19.45
N PHE A 70 3.33 -27.11 -18.57
CA PHE A 70 3.86 -26.10 -17.66
C PHE A 70 3.54 -26.43 -16.21
N ASP A 71 4.52 -26.29 -15.34
CA ASP A 71 4.35 -26.23 -13.90
C ASP A 71 4.55 -24.77 -13.45
N ILE A 72 3.50 -24.16 -12.89
CA ILE A 72 3.48 -22.74 -12.57
C ILE A 72 3.38 -22.57 -11.06
N SER A 73 4.36 -21.87 -10.49
CA SER A 73 4.35 -21.44 -9.10
C SER A 73 4.61 -19.95 -9.00
N THR A 74 4.04 -19.31 -7.99
CA THR A 74 4.23 -17.90 -7.75
C THR A 74 4.61 -17.66 -6.29
N TYR A 75 5.47 -16.67 -6.08
CA TYR A 75 5.84 -16.20 -4.76
C TYR A 75 5.94 -14.68 -4.76
N LEU A 76 5.25 -14.04 -3.83
CA LEU A 76 5.32 -12.60 -3.64
C LEU A 76 5.40 -12.31 -2.14
N LYS A 77 6.39 -11.52 -1.75
CA LYS A 77 6.56 -11.04 -0.37
C LYS A 77 6.91 -9.56 -0.40
N PRO A 78 5.92 -8.68 -0.27
CA PRO A 78 6.18 -7.24 -0.22
C PRO A 78 7.09 -6.87 0.96
N ALA A 79 7.94 -5.86 0.77
CA ALA A 79 8.81 -5.34 1.83
C ALA A 79 8.05 -4.43 2.82
N THR A 80 6.93 -3.87 2.41
CA THR A 80 6.02 -3.03 3.21
C THR A 80 4.60 -3.59 3.12
N GLU A 81 3.64 -2.94 3.79
CA GLU A 81 2.24 -3.34 3.78
C GLU A 81 1.67 -3.41 2.36
N ILE A 82 2.04 -2.45 1.49
CA ILE A 82 1.60 -2.37 0.09
C ILE A 82 2.85 -2.36 -0.80
N GLY A 83 2.91 -3.27 -1.77
CA GLY A 83 4.04 -3.45 -2.68
C GLY A 83 3.84 -2.82 -4.07
N GLY A 84 4.96 -2.68 -4.80
CA GLY A 84 4.98 -2.33 -6.23
C GLY A 84 4.98 -3.54 -7.16
N ASP A 85 5.27 -4.71 -6.60
CA ASP A 85 5.36 -5.96 -7.35
C ASP A 85 4.00 -6.41 -7.89
N TYR A 86 4.01 -6.92 -9.10
CA TYR A 86 2.82 -7.39 -9.81
C TYR A 86 3.11 -8.61 -10.64
N TYR A 87 2.18 -9.55 -10.67
CA TYR A 87 2.13 -10.62 -11.66
C TYR A 87 0.69 -10.93 -12.06
N ASP A 88 0.51 -11.41 -13.29
CA ASP A 88 -0.80 -11.85 -13.79
C ASP A 88 -0.63 -12.90 -14.90
N PHE A 89 -1.73 -13.59 -15.20
CA PHE A 89 -1.80 -14.59 -16.25
C PHE A 89 -3.03 -14.37 -17.12
N PHE A 90 -2.87 -14.44 -18.42
CA PHE A 90 -3.98 -14.47 -19.37
C PHE A 90 -3.92 -15.77 -20.15
N TYR A 91 -5.00 -16.48 -20.14
CA TYR A 91 -5.05 -17.82 -20.71
C TYR A 91 -6.35 -18.07 -21.45
N LYS A 92 -6.23 -18.63 -22.65
CA LYS A 92 -7.34 -19.18 -23.41
C LYS A 92 -6.93 -20.51 -23.98
N LYS A 93 -7.61 -21.59 -23.57
CA LYS A 93 -7.27 -22.97 -23.91
C LYS A 93 -7.09 -23.16 -25.41
N GLY A 94 -5.91 -23.66 -25.81
CA GLY A 94 -5.59 -23.93 -27.21
C GLY A 94 -5.22 -22.71 -28.05
N GLU A 95 -5.32 -21.47 -27.53
CA GLU A 95 -5.02 -20.27 -28.27
C GLU A 95 -3.78 -19.56 -27.76
N TYR A 96 -3.73 -19.20 -26.48
CA TYR A 96 -2.60 -18.46 -25.92
C TYR A 96 -2.46 -18.66 -24.42
N PHE A 97 -1.24 -18.46 -23.97
CA PHE A 97 -0.89 -18.26 -22.57
C PHE A 97 0.07 -17.09 -22.46
N TYR A 98 -0.24 -16.16 -21.56
CA TYR A 98 0.65 -15.06 -21.21
C TYR A 98 0.96 -15.11 -19.72
N ALA A 99 2.24 -14.96 -19.41
CA ALA A 99 2.73 -14.66 -18.07
C ALA A 99 3.26 -13.24 -18.05
N ILE A 100 2.82 -12.48 -17.07
CA ILE A 100 3.16 -11.05 -16.92
C ILE A 100 3.74 -10.86 -15.55
N CYS A 101 4.85 -10.13 -15.45
CA CYS A 101 5.41 -9.70 -14.19
C CYS A 101 5.96 -8.27 -14.32
N GLY A 102 5.93 -7.55 -13.22
CA GLY A 102 6.41 -6.17 -13.20
C GLY A 102 6.60 -5.65 -11.79
N ASP A 103 7.19 -4.46 -11.73
CA ASP A 103 7.46 -3.75 -10.47
C ASP A 103 7.30 -2.25 -10.68
N ALA A 104 6.53 -1.62 -9.80
CA ALA A 104 6.36 -0.18 -9.75
C ALA A 104 7.43 0.44 -8.84
N THR A 105 8.11 1.46 -9.31
CA THR A 105 9.08 2.19 -8.49
C THR A 105 8.42 2.81 -7.26
N GLY A 106 9.17 2.85 -6.15
CA GLY A 106 8.67 3.36 -4.87
C GLY A 106 8.02 2.26 -4.01
N HIS A 107 7.31 2.66 -2.99
CA HIS A 107 6.67 1.73 -2.04
C HIS A 107 5.38 2.35 -1.46
N GLY A 108 4.57 1.51 -0.86
CA GLY A 108 3.35 1.93 -0.18
C GLY A 108 2.19 2.18 -1.16
N VAL A 109 1.21 2.95 -0.72
CA VAL A 109 -0.09 3.12 -1.40
C VAL A 109 0.05 3.56 -2.85
N ILE A 110 1.00 4.45 -3.15
CA ILE A 110 1.12 5.04 -4.50
C ILE A 110 1.60 4.00 -5.51
N SER A 111 2.57 3.14 -5.15
CA SER A 111 3.00 2.02 -6.00
C SER A 111 1.86 1.00 -6.18
N GLY A 112 1.08 0.72 -5.14
CA GLY A 112 -0.11 -0.11 -5.23
C GLY A 112 -1.19 0.44 -6.17
N ILE A 113 -1.39 1.75 -6.21
CA ILE A 113 -2.30 2.39 -7.17
C ILE A 113 -1.78 2.19 -8.61
N MET A 114 -0.47 2.34 -8.84
CA MET A 114 0.11 2.09 -10.16
C MET A 114 -0.10 0.64 -10.61
N VAL A 115 0.10 -0.34 -9.71
CA VAL A 115 -0.22 -1.75 -9.97
C VAL A 115 -1.70 -1.92 -10.36
N SER A 116 -2.61 -1.29 -9.62
CA SER A 116 -4.05 -1.36 -9.89
C SER A 116 -4.42 -0.81 -11.27
N VAL A 117 -3.85 0.34 -11.65
CA VAL A 117 -4.04 0.95 -12.98
C VAL A 117 -3.44 0.07 -14.08
N THR A 118 -2.26 -0.51 -13.84
CA THR A 118 -1.60 -1.43 -14.78
C THR A 118 -2.46 -2.66 -15.02
N LYS A 119 -2.97 -3.29 -13.96
CA LYS A 119 -3.89 -4.43 -14.08
C LYS A 119 -5.17 -4.09 -14.83
N ALA A 120 -5.84 -3.02 -14.44
CA ALA A 120 -7.05 -2.57 -15.13
C ALA A 120 -6.79 -2.27 -16.61
N GLY A 121 -5.66 -1.62 -16.90
CA GLY A 121 -5.22 -1.36 -18.27
C GLY A 121 -4.97 -2.64 -19.06
N LEU A 122 -4.31 -3.63 -18.48
CA LEU A 122 -4.07 -4.93 -19.14
C LEU A 122 -5.38 -5.66 -19.49
N HIS A 123 -6.37 -5.62 -18.62
CA HIS A 123 -7.68 -6.20 -18.89
C HIS A 123 -8.48 -5.45 -19.97
N GLY A 124 -8.15 -4.19 -20.23
CA GLY A 124 -8.73 -3.36 -21.28
C GLY A 124 -8.01 -3.41 -22.63
N VAL A 125 -6.81 -4.03 -22.68
CA VAL A 125 -6.00 -4.13 -23.89
C VAL A 125 -6.21 -5.48 -24.58
N PRO A 126 -6.44 -5.53 -25.90
CA PRO A 126 -6.54 -6.80 -26.63
C PRO A 126 -5.25 -7.60 -26.53
N MET A 127 -5.35 -8.87 -26.19
CA MET A 127 -4.19 -9.78 -26.19
C MET A 127 -3.70 -10.04 -27.60
N GLY A 128 -2.37 -10.03 -27.80
CA GLY A 128 -1.76 -10.20 -29.11
C GLY A 128 -0.24 -10.18 -29.03
N ASP A 129 0.40 -9.36 -29.82
CA ASP A 129 1.85 -9.13 -29.77
C ASP A 129 2.24 -8.44 -28.46
N PRO A 130 3.19 -9.00 -27.66
CA PRO A 130 3.61 -8.42 -26.38
C PRO A 130 4.07 -6.95 -26.48
N THR A 131 4.73 -6.58 -27.56
CA THR A 131 5.20 -5.20 -27.77
C THR A 131 4.04 -4.23 -27.97
N LYS A 132 2.99 -4.67 -28.69
CA LYS A 132 1.78 -3.85 -28.88
C LYS A 132 0.99 -3.72 -27.59
N ILE A 133 0.90 -4.78 -26.78
CA ILE A 133 0.28 -4.76 -25.45
C ILE A 133 0.96 -3.70 -24.59
N LEU A 134 2.29 -3.76 -24.47
CA LEU A 134 3.07 -2.79 -23.69
C LEU A 134 2.92 -1.37 -24.22
N GLY A 135 2.93 -1.18 -25.54
CA GLY A 135 2.74 0.13 -26.15
C GLY A 135 1.36 0.74 -25.88
N GLN A 136 0.29 -0.07 -25.84
CA GLN A 136 -1.05 0.39 -25.49
C GLN A 136 -1.16 0.71 -24.01
N LEU A 137 -0.65 -0.18 -23.15
CA LEU A 137 -0.62 0.00 -21.71
C LEU A 137 0.18 1.25 -21.30
N ASN A 138 1.34 1.48 -21.93
CA ASN A 138 2.14 2.68 -21.72
C ASN A 138 1.33 3.97 -21.96
N ARG A 139 0.49 3.99 -23.01
CA ARG A 139 -0.39 5.14 -23.28
C ARG A 139 -1.44 5.35 -22.18
N ILE A 140 -1.94 4.27 -21.60
CA ILE A 140 -2.92 4.32 -20.49
C ILE A 140 -2.24 4.86 -19.24
N VAL A 141 -1.12 4.25 -18.82
CA VAL A 141 -0.38 4.64 -17.62
C VAL A 141 0.09 6.09 -17.70
N LYS A 142 0.61 6.51 -18.87
CA LYS A 142 1.05 7.89 -19.09
C LYS A 142 -0.07 8.92 -18.93
N ARG A 143 -1.31 8.59 -19.28
CA ARG A 143 -2.46 9.50 -19.13
C ARG A 143 -2.84 9.73 -17.67
N VAL A 144 -2.56 8.79 -16.78
CA VAL A 144 -2.83 8.93 -15.34
C VAL A 144 -1.85 9.89 -14.67
N ASN A 145 -0.66 10.09 -15.26
CA ASN A 145 0.37 11.01 -14.79
C ASN A 145 0.83 10.76 -13.34
N PHE A 146 1.51 9.67 -13.13
CA PHE A 146 2.10 9.31 -11.83
C PHE A 146 3.38 10.10 -11.47
N GLY A 147 3.68 11.18 -12.15
CA GLY A 147 4.86 12.02 -11.91
C GLY A 147 6.17 11.28 -12.21
N ARG A 148 6.95 11.01 -11.17
CA ARG A 148 8.26 10.33 -11.32
C ARG A 148 8.19 8.81 -11.18
N LEU A 149 7.04 8.26 -10.84
CA LEU A 149 6.89 6.82 -10.72
C LEU A 149 6.98 6.16 -12.08
N ARG A 150 7.48 4.95 -12.09
CA ARG A 150 7.65 4.11 -13.28
C ARG A 150 7.14 2.71 -12.98
N MET A 151 6.63 2.04 -14.00
CA MET A 151 6.29 0.62 -13.96
C MET A 151 7.19 -0.13 -14.91
N SER A 152 8.02 -1.02 -14.42
CA SER A 152 8.67 -2.01 -15.26
C SER A 152 7.71 -3.18 -15.46
N LEU A 153 7.53 -3.62 -16.69
CA LEU A 153 6.63 -4.72 -17.00
C LEU A 153 7.21 -5.61 -18.09
N SER A 154 7.17 -6.91 -17.87
CA SER A 154 7.54 -7.94 -18.81
C SER A 154 6.31 -8.76 -19.17
N VAL A 155 6.10 -8.97 -20.45
CA VAL A 155 5.02 -9.79 -21.02
C VAL A 155 5.63 -10.92 -21.81
N ALA A 156 5.44 -12.15 -21.37
CA ALA A 156 5.83 -13.36 -22.06
C ALA A 156 4.58 -14.04 -22.64
N LYS A 157 4.56 -14.23 -23.94
CA LYS A 157 3.54 -14.99 -24.65
C LYS A 157 4.10 -16.34 -25.07
N PHE A 158 3.43 -17.38 -24.66
CA PHE A 158 3.80 -18.75 -24.96
C PHE A 158 2.92 -19.29 -26.07
N ASN A 159 3.55 -19.71 -27.17
CA ASN A 159 2.97 -20.43 -28.28
C ASN A 159 3.46 -21.87 -28.28
N LYS A 160 2.89 -22.73 -29.10
CA LYS A 160 3.27 -24.17 -29.18
C LYS A 160 4.75 -24.39 -29.50
N SER A 161 5.41 -23.48 -30.17
CA SER A 161 6.79 -23.64 -30.69
C SER A 161 7.74 -22.52 -30.29
N ALA A 162 7.26 -21.45 -29.67
CA ALA A 162 8.07 -20.27 -29.36
C ALA A 162 7.57 -19.52 -28.13
N VAL A 163 8.47 -18.75 -27.53
CA VAL A 163 8.15 -17.75 -26.50
C VAL A 163 8.48 -16.37 -27.06
N GLU A 164 7.49 -15.51 -27.09
CA GLU A 164 7.65 -14.10 -27.44
C GLU A 164 7.71 -13.29 -26.15
N LEU A 165 8.82 -12.61 -25.87
CA LEU A 165 9.02 -11.79 -24.68
C LEU A 165 9.24 -10.34 -25.05
N SER A 166 8.55 -9.44 -24.37
CA SER A 166 8.81 -8.01 -24.43
C SER A 166 8.78 -7.40 -23.04
N SER A 167 9.65 -6.42 -22.82
CA SER A 167 9.74 -5.69 -21.55
C SER A 167 9.84 -4.20 -21.79
N ALA A 168 9.23 -3.41 -20.91
CA ALA A 168 9.27 -1.95 -20.96
C ALA A 168 9.27 -1.36 -19.55
N ALA A 169 9.96 -0.22 -19.40
CA ALA A 169 9.77 0.68 -18.27
C ALA A 169 8.83 1.82 -18.72
N MET A 170 7.66 1.90 -18.08
CA MET A 170 6.61 2.85 -18.43
C MET A 170 6.59 4.04 -17.45
N PRO A 171 6.32 5.28 -17.93
CA PRO A 171 6.19 6.44 -17.07
C PRO A 171 4.93 6.40 -16.20
#